data_20353b0b178cc6e6e0eb016fa182777a
#
_entry.id   20353b0b178cc6e6e0eb016fa182777a
#
_cell.length_a   1.000
_cell.length_b   1.000
_cell.length_c   1.000
_cell.angle_alpha   90.00
_cell.angle_beta   90.00
_cell.angle_gamma   90.00
#
_symmetry.space_group_name_H-M   'P 1'
#
loop_
_entity.id
_entity.type
_entity.pdbx_description
1 polymer ?
#
loop_
_entity_poly.entity_id
_entity_poly.type
_entity_poly.pdbx_seq_one_letter_code
_entity_poly.pdbx_strand_id
1 'polypeptide(L)'
;MAAAAGVSITTVSDALNGKGRLPDATRRHVREVADRLGYRPSAAARTLRTGKSGLIGLTVTTYGDEPFTFTEFAYFAEMARAATSAALARGYALVILPATSRHDVWSNVALDGTVVIDPSDQDPVVSELVRQGLPVVSDGRPAGSLPVTAWVDNDHEAAVLGILDHLADAGARRIGLLTGTTTDTYTHLSTTAYLRWCERVGQDPVYEAYPAHDPCAGAVAADRLLARPDRPDAVYGLFDPNGTDLLAAARRYGLRVPDDLLLVCCSESTVYANTEPPITTLSLKPRRIGTAVVQLLIDAIEGVESDQPVEQVIPTELIVRTSSQRRPPRTTVSPPRAPEEG
;
A
#
# COMPACT_ATOMS: atom_id res chain seq x y z
N MET A 1 -11.18 25.26 36.30
CA MET A 1 -12.46 24.84 35.68
C MET A 1 -13.55 24.55 36.74
N ALA A 2 -13.40 23.54 37.60
CA ALA A 2 -14.41 23.19 38.62
C ALA A 2 -14.78 24.37 39.53
N ALA A 3 -13.78 25.07 40.09
CA ALA A 3 -13.98 26.27 40.90
C ALA A 3 -14.70 27.40 40.14
N ALA A 4 -14.37 27.64 38.88
CA ALA A 4 -15.01 28.65 38.05
C ALA A 4 -16.47 28.33 37.68
N ALA A 5 -16.80 27.02 37.60
CA ALA A 5 -18.16 26.57 37.35
C ALA A 5 -18.97 26.33 38.62
N GLY A 6 -18.38 26.46 39.80
CA GLY A 6 -19.03 26.25 41.09
C GLY A 6 -19.51 24.81 41.32
N VAL A 7 -18.88 23.82 40.69
CA VAL A 7 -19.26 22.39 40.76
C VAL A 7 -18.05 21.51 41.05
N SER A 8 -18.28 20.24 41.38
CA SER A 8 -17.22 19.28 41.63
C SER A 8 -16.45 18.92 40.33
N ILE A 9 -15.21 18.41 40.47
CA ILE A 9 -14.42 17.90 39.34
C ILE A 9 -15.16 16.77 38.61
N THR A 10 -15.85 15.90 39.36
CA THR A 10 -16.68 14.83 38.81
C THR A 10 -17.82 15.38 37.99
N THR A 11 -18.52 16.42 38.50
CA THR A 11 -19.63 17.08 37.77
C THR A 11 -19.12 17.72 36.47
N VAL A 12 -17.95 18.36 36.49
CA VAL A 12 -17.30 18.89 35.26
C VAL A 12 -17.05 17.78 34.28
N SER A 13 -16.44 16.67 34.73
CA SER A 13 -16.15 15.51 33.88
C SER A 13 -17.40 14.93 33.24
N ASP A 14 -18.47 14.73 34.04
CA ASP A 14 -19.74 14.17 33.56
C ASP A 14 -20.44 15.11 32.57
N ALA A 15 -20.47 16.42 32.87
CA ALA A 15 -21.05 17.41 31.98
C ALA A 15 -20.40 17.49 30.62
N LEU A 16 -19.04 17.46 30.58
CA LEU A 16 -18.26 17.54 29.34
C LEU A 16 -18.31 16.25 28.53
N ASN A 17 -18.44 15.08 29.18
CA ASN A 17 -18.47 13.78 28.54
C ASN A 17 -19.89 13.23 28.27
N GLY A 18 -20.93 13.99 28.57
CA GLY A 18 -22.32 13.55 28.38
C GLY A 18 -22.79 12.43 29.33
N LYS A 19 -21.99 12.11 30.39
CA LYS A 19 -22.28 11.04 31.35
C LYS A 19 -23.00 11.54 32.58
N GLY A 20 -23.49 10.63 33.39
CA GLY A 20 -24.21 10.94 34.67
C GLY A 20 -25.61 11.52 34.44
N ARG A 21 -26.41 11.49 35.49
CA ARG A 21 -27.77 12.12 35.53
C ARG A 21 -27.64 13.58 35.95
N LEU A 22 -27.06 14.43 35.12
CA LEU A 22 -26.96 15.86 35.37
C LEU A 22 -28.10 16.60 34.69
N PRO A 23 -28.69 17.61 35.36
CA PRO A 23 -29.68 18.52 34.75
C PRO A 23 -29.04 19.23 33.52
N ASP A 24 -29.86 19.44 32.49
CA ASP A 24 -29.40 20.09 31.24
C ASP A 24 -28.88 21.50 31.47
N ALA A 25 -29.44 22.22 32.45
CA ALA A 25 -28.95 23.53 32.86
C ALA A 25 -27.50 23.47 33.38
N THR A 26 -27.19 22.45 34.20
CA THR A 26 -25.83 22.24 34.74
C THR A 26 -24.86 21.89 33.62
N ARG A 27 -25.27 21.03 32.66
CA ARG A 27 -24.44 20.68 31.49
C ARG A 27 -24.13 21.91 30.65
N ARG A 28 -25.11 22.75 30.38
CA ARG A 28 -24.93 23.99 29.61
C ARG A 28 -23.99 24.93 30.33
N HIS A 29 -24.23 25.20 31.60
CA HIS A 29 -23.40 26.07 32.41
C HIS A 29 -21.93 25.65 32.43
N VAL A 30 -21.65 24.36 32.61
CA VAL A 30 -20.30 23.83 32.61
C VAL A 30 -19.64 24.00 31.22
N ARG A 31 -20.35 23.76 30.11
CA ARG A 31 -19.83 23.98 28.75
C ARG A 31 -19.53 25.46 28.48
N GLU A 32 -20.44 26.36 28.84
CA GLU A 32 -20.24 27.81 28.71
C GLU A 32 -19.01 28.32 29.48
N VAL A 33 -18.81 27.80 30.71
CA VAL A 33 -17.60 28.12 31.49
C VAL A 33 -16.34 27.53 30.86
N ALA A 34 -16.42 26.30 30.32
CA ALA A 34 -15.30 25.67 29.61
C ALA A 34 -14.89 26.51 28.37
N ASP A 35 -15.86 26.89 27.56
CA ASP A 35 -15.63 27.70 26.35
C ASP A 35 -15.03 29.06 26.69
N ARG A 36 -15.57 29.74 27.71
CA ARG A 36 -15.05 31.04 28.19
C ARG A 36 -13.61 30.95 28.68
N LEU A 37 -13.23 29.84 29.31
CA LEU A 37 -11.87 29.62 29.84
C LEU A 37 -10.93 29.01 28.82
N GLY A 38 -11.37 28.68 27.59
CA GLY A 38 -10.61 27.90 26.62
C GLY A 38 -10.22 26.52 27.17
N TYR A 39 -10.98 26.00 28.15
CA TYR A 39 -10.67 24.73 28.80
C TYR A 39 -11.00 23.56 27.88
N ARG A 40 -10.00 22.78 27.57
CA ARG A 40 -10.16 21.48 26.91
C ARG A 40 -9.80 20.36 27.89
N PRO A 41 -10.62 19.28 27.96
CA PRO A 41 -10.25 18.11 28.75
C PRO A 41 -8.86 17.61 28.37
N SER A 42 -8.02 17.34 29.35
CA SER A 42 -6.68 16.78 29.11
C SER A 42 -6.79 15.41 28.43
N ALA A 43 -6.06 15.24 27.32
CA ALA A 43 -5.96 13.94 26.62
C ALA A 43 -5.40 12.87 27.57
N ALA A 44 -4.36 13.21 28.35
CA ALA A 44 -3.76 12.31 29.34
C ALA A 44 -4.78 11.87 30.43
N ALA A 45 -5.61 12.80 30.94
CA ALA A 45 -6.65 12.46 31.91
C ALA A 45 -7.74 11.56 31.29
N ARG A 46 -8.04 11.75 30.01
CA ARG A 46 -8.97 10.88 29.29
C ARG A 46 -8.37 9.49 29.14
N THR A 47 -7.14 9.35 28.67
CA THR A 47 -6.42 8.08 28.52
C THR A 47 -6.32 7.32 29.84
N LEU A 48 -5.96 7.98 30.93
CA LEU A 48 -5.91 7.36 32.27
C LEU A 48 -7.27 6.79 32.72
N ARG A 49 -8.37 7.43 32.31
CA ARG A 49 -9.73 7.01 32.70
C ARG A 49 -10.31 5.93 31.78
N THR A 50 -10.03 6.01 30.48
CA THR A 50 -10.62 5.12 29.47
C THR A 50 -9.73 3.97 29.08
N GLY A 51 -8.44 4.05 29.40
CA GLY A 51 -7.41 3.15 28.91
C GLY A 51 -7.09 3.34 27.41
N LYS A 52 -7.72 4.32 26.75
CA LYS A 52 -7.56 4.57 25.30
C LYS A 52 -7.10 6.00 25.03
N SER A 53 -6.12 6.10 24.16
CA SER A 53 -5.54 7.39 23.71
C SER A 53 -6.38 8.05 22.60
N GLY A 54 -7.02 7.23 21.77
CA GLY A 54 -7.64 7.63 20.50
C GLY A 54 -6.62 7.81 19.38
N LEU A 55 -5.40 7.26 19.53
CA LEU A 55 -4.35 7.28 18.53
C LEU A 55 -4.07 5.87 18.03
N ILE A 56 -3.96 5.72 16.71
CA ILE A 56 -3.49 4.47 16.07
C ILE A 56 -2.26 4.76 15.23
N GLY A 57 -1.34 3.80 15.19
CA GLY A 57 -0.10 3.90 14.43
C GLY A 57 -0.25 3.39 12.99
N LEU A 58 0.59 3.91 12.09
CA LEU A 58 0.84 3.38 10.75
C LEU A 58 2.34 3.41 10.50
N THR A 59 2.92 2.29 10.07
CA THR A 59 4.34 2.21 9.71
C THR A 59 4.56 1.25 8.55
N VAL A 60 5.69 1.46 7.82
CA VAL A 60 6.22 0.51 6.82
C VAL A 60 7.53 0.00 7.37
N THR A 61 7.69 -1.31 7.50
CA THR A 61 8.88 -1.91 8.11
C THR A 61 9.85 -2.53 7.10
N THR A 62 9.41 -2.78 5.88
CA THR A 62 10.16 -3.43 4.81
C THR A 62 11.51 -2.78 4.49
N TYR A 63 11.61 -1.46 4.63
CA TYR A 63 12.81 -0.71 4.24
C TYR A 63 13.79 -0.47 5.39
N GLY A 64 13.56 -1.08 6.55
CA GLY A 64 14.47 -1.05 7.69
C GLY A 64 14.75 0.36 8.23
N ASP A 65 16.03 0.65 8.48
CA ASP A 65 16.50 1.92 9.08
C ASP A 65 16.62 3.08 8.06
N GLU A 66 16.37 2.83 6.77
CA GLU A 66 16.45 3.86 5.74
C GLU A 66 15.31 4.89 5.89
N PRO A 67 15.61 6.18 5.73
CA PRO A 67 14.58 7.20 5.71
C PRO A 67 13.61 6.95 4.56
N PHE A 68 12.38 6.66 4.89
CA PHE A 68 11.34 6.38 3.91
C PHE A 68 10.25 7.44 3.98
N THR A 69 9.98 8.08 2.85
CA THR A 69 8.92 9.09 2.74
C THR A 69 7.67 8.47 2.10
N PHE A 70 6.64 8.24 2.90
CA PHE A 70 5.38 7.65 2.46
C PHE A 70 4.77 8.33 1.23
N THR A 71 5.00 9.63 1.07
CA THR A 71 4.42 10.42 -0.01
C THR A 71 5.11 10.23 -1.37
N GLU A 72 6.28 9.60 -1.40
CA GLU A 72 7.03 9.38 -2.65
C GLU A 72 6.42 8.27 -3.50
N PHE A 73 5.71 7.32 -2.88
CA PHE A 73 5.04 6.23 -3.57
C PHE A 73 3.52 6.39 -3.53
N ALA A 74 2.91 6.39 -4.71
CA ALA A 74 1.47 6.61 -4.84
C ALA A 74 0.64 5.59 -4.05
N TYR A 75 1.11 4.34 -3.93
CA TYR A 75 0.48 3.30 -3.12
C TYR A 75 0.32 3.74 -1.66
N PHE A 76 1.42 4.08 -1.01
CA PHE A 76 1.40 4.44 0.42
C PHE A 76 0.66 5.75 0.69
N ALA A 77 0.78 6.73 -0.21
CA ALA A 77 0.04 7.99 -0.10
C ALA A 77 -1.48 7.78 -0.16
N GLU A 78 -1.97 6.96 -1.10
CA GLU A 78 -3.38 6.64 -1.24
C GLU A 78 -3.90 5.80 -0.08
N MET A 79 -3.10 4.84 0.40
CA MET A 79 -3.41 4.02 1.56
C MET A 79 -3.51 4.88 2.83
N ALA A 80 -2.49 5.69 3.14
CA ALA A 80 -2.46 6.56 4.32
C ALA A 80 -3.65 7.54 4.33
N ARG A 81 -4.02 8.08 3.16
CA ARG A 81 -5.19 8.95 3.01
C ARG A 81 -6.49 8.23 3.35
N ALA A 82 -6.69 7.01 2.85
CA ALA A 82 -7.88 6.23 3.14
C ALA A 82 -7.91 5.76 4.60
N ALA A 83 -6.77 5.31 5.13
CA ALA A 83 -6.59 4.94 6.54
C ALA A 83 -6.93 6.11 7.48
N THR A 84 -6.42 7.32 7.17
CA THR A 84 -6.74 8.54 7.94
C THR A 84 -8.25 8.83 7.95
N SER A 85 -8.90 8.74 6.78
CA SER A 85 -10.35 8.97 6.69
C SER A 85 -11.16 7.96 7.49
N ALA A 86 -10.77 6.68 7.42
CA ALA A 86 -11.43 5.60 8.17
C ALA A 86 -11.22 5.76 9.69
N ALA A 87 -10.01 6.11 10.13
CA ALA A 87 -9.71 6.38 11.54
C ALA A 87 -10.56 7.54 12.10
N LEU A 88 -10.57 8.67 11.39
CA LEU A 88 -11.33 9.86 11.81
C LEU A 88 -12.82 9.59 11.87
N ALA A 89 -13.38 8.79 10.96
CA ALA A 89 -14.79 8.40 10.98
C ALA A 89 -15.18 7.60 12.23
N ARG A 90 -14.20 6.90 12.84
CA ARG A 90 -14.37 6.13 14.09
C ARG A 90 -13.87 6.89 15.34
N GLY A 91 -13.43 8.16 15.19
CA GLY A 91 -12.98 9.01 16.28
C GLY A 91 -11.54 8.78 16.72
N TYR A 92 -10.72 8.11 15.90
CA TYR A 92 -9.28 7.91 16.10
C TYR A 92 -8.47 8.86 15.22
N ALA A 93 -7.28 9.25 15.68
CA ALA A 93 -6.29 9.93 14.86
C ALA A 93 -5.19 8.97 14.44
N LEU A 94 -4.71 9.10 13.18
CA LEU A 94 -3.63 8.30 12.64
C LEU A 94 -2.29 8.99 12.86
N VAL A 95 -1.30 8.26 13.37
CA VAL A 95 0.08 8.72 13.56
C VAL A 95 1.00 7.88 12.66
N ILE A 96 1.71 8.53 11.74
CA ILE A 96 2.71 7.85 10.92
C ILE A 96 4.01 7.78 11.72
N LEU A 97 4.57 6.58 11.84
CA LEU A 97 5.74 6.28 12.65
C LEU A 97 6.89 5.78 11.79
N PRO A 98 8.16 6.01 12.20
CA PRO A 98 9.31 5.48 11.48
C PRO A 98 9.37 3.95 11.58
N ALA A 99 9.96 3.32 10.56
CA ALA A 99 10.12 1.86 10.48
C ALA A 99 11.04 1.26 11.55
N THR A 100 11.87 2.09 12.19
CA THR A 100 12.89 1.61 13.13
C THR A 100 12.44 1.75 14.57
N SER A 101 12.65 0.68 15.36
CA SER A 101 12.45 0.68 16.81
C SER A 101 13.57 1.40 17.58
N ARG A 102 14.64 1.86 16.91
CA ARG A 102 15.80 2.51 17.55
C ARG A 102 15.49 3.90 18.10
N HIS A 103 14.37 4.48 17.72
CA HIS A 103 13.97 5.79 18.23
C HIS A 103 12.92 5.62 19.32
N ASP A 104 13.08 6.32 20.43
CA ASP A 104 12.11 6.38 21.55
C ASP A 104 10.73 6.90 21.13
N VAL A 105 10.52 7.18 19.83
CA VAL A 105 9.24 7.68 19.30
C VAL A 105 8.11 6.74 19.61
N TRP A 106 8.34 5.42 19.44
CA TRP A 106 7.33 4.39 19.70
C TRP A 106 6.88 4.36 21.16
N SER A 107 7.84 4.49 22.11
CA SER A 107 7.57 4.51 23.54
C SER A 107 6.99 5.83 24.02
N ASN A 108 7.20 6.92 23.26
CA ASN A 108 6.70 8.26 23.61
C ASN A 108 5.27 8.54 23.11
N VAL A 109 4.72 7.70 22.23
CA VAL A 109 3.36 7.86 21.70
C VAL A 109 2.48 6.74 22.27
N ALA A 110 1.52 7.10 23.10
CA ALA A 110 0.53 6.14 23.59
C ALA A 110 -0.43 5.78 22.45
N LEU A 111 -0.21 4.61 21.82
CA LEU A 111 -1.07 4.07 20.77
C LEU A 111 -2.06 3.07 21.34
N ASP A 112 -3.24 2.98 20.74
CA ASP A 112 -4.23 1.95 21.04
C ASP A 112 -4.06 0.70 20.18
N GLY A 113 -3.32 0.81 19.06
CA GLY A 113 -2.96 -0.27 18.14
C GLY A 113 -2.24 0.27 16.92
N THR A 114 -1.76 -0.61 16.04
CA THR A 114 -0.91 -0.21 14.91
C THR A 114 -1.22 -1.01 13.64
N VAL A 115 -1.23 -0.32 12.50
CA VAL A 115 -1.14 -0.92 11.17
C VAL A 115 0.32 -0.99 10.76
N VAL A 116 0.78 -2.17 10.36
CA VAL A 116 2.14 -2.40 9.84
C VAL A 116 2.03 -2.84 8.39
N ILE A 117 2.71 -2.12 7.49
CA ILE A 117 2.70 -2.39 6.06
C ILE A 117 3.88 -3.26 5.71
N ASP A 118 3.64 -4.33 4.94
CA ASP A 118 4.63 -5.29 4.45
C ASP A 118 5.62 -5.76 5.53
N PRO A 119 5.14 -6.34 6.66
CA PRO A 119 6.04 -6.80 7.69
C PRO A 119 6.97 -7.89 7.17
N SER A 120 8.26 -7.77 7.51
CA SER A 120 9.25 -8.80 7.21
C SER A 120 9.04 -10.04 8.08
N ASP A 121 9.65 -11.17 7.68
CA ASP A 121 9.69 -12.34 8.56
C ASP A 121 10.41 -11.97 9.87
N GLN A 122 9.84 -12.36 11.02
CA GLN A 122 10.34 -12.02 12.37
C GLN A 122 10.48 -10.50 12.63
N ASP A 123 9.58 -9.70 12.07
CA ASP A 123 9.58 -8.25 12.20
C ASP A 123 9.69 -7.80 13.66
N PRO A 124 10.75 -7.05 14.04
CA PRO A 124 11.00 -6.66 15.42
C PRO A 124 9.98 -5.64 15.93
N VAL A 125 9.43 -4.80 15.07
CA VAL A 125 8.41 -3.80 15.44
C VAL A 125 7.10 -4.51 15.77
N VAL A 126 6.66 -5.45 14.93
CA VAL A 126 5.47 -6.27 15.19
C VAL A 126 5.62 -7.03 16.48
N SER A 127 6.77 -7.71 16.66
CA SER A 127 7.05 -8.52 17.87
C SER A 127 7.00 -7.68 19.15
N GLU A 128 7.57 -6.48 19.12
CA GLU A 128 7.57 -5.57 20.26
C GLU A 128 6.17 -5.03 20.58
N LEU A 129 5.38 -4.62 19.57
CA LEU A 129 4.02 -4.11 19.75
C LEU A 129 3.11 -5.19 20.36
N VAL A 130 3.18 -6.41 19.85
CA VAL A 130 2.41 -7.54 20.38
C VAL A 130 2.83 -7.88 21.81
N ARG A 131 4.15 -7.83 22.13
CA ARG A 131 4.65 -8.02 23.49
C ARG A 131 4.10 -6.97 24.46
N GLN A 132 3.84 -5.77 24.00
CA GLN A 132 3.18 -4.70 24.77
C GLN A 132 1.66 -4.88 24.89
N GLY A 133 1.09 -5.92 24.29
CA GLY A 133 -0.36 -6.18 24.29
C GLY A 133 -1.16 -5.29 23.35
N LEU A 134 -0.50 -4.64 22.38
CA LEU A 134 -1.18 -3.81 21.39
C LEU A 134 -1.66 -4.67 20.21
N PRO A 135 -2.91 -4.50 19.74
CA PRO A 135 -3.36 -5.12 18.52
C PRO A 135 -2.57 -4.59 17.32
N VAL A 136 -2.17 -5.51 16.45
CA VAL A 136 -1.45 -5.22 15.21
C VAL A 136 -2.21 -5.81 14.05
N VAL A 137 -2.49 -5.00 13.04
CA VAL A 137 -3.06 -5.44 11.75
C VAL A 137 -2.04 -5.16 10.65
N SER A 138 -1.77 -6.13 9.79
CA SER A 138 -0.85 -5.93 8.68
C SER A 138 -1.57 -5.68 7.35
N ASP A 139 -0.99 -4.80 6.54
CA ASP A 139 -1.14 -4.78 5.10
C ASP A 139 -0.05 -5.67 4.54
N GLY A 140 -0.46 -6.69 3.80
CA GLY A 140 0.36 -7.82 3.43
C GLY A 140 0.21 -9.00 4.41
N ARG A 141 0.09 -10.20 3.84
CA ARG A 141 0.08 -11.45 4.61
C ARG A 141 1.42 -11.60 5.34
N PRO A 142 1.43 -11.74 6.67
CA PRO A 142 2.69 -11.88 7.39
C PRO A 142 3.42 -13.15 6.95
N ALA A 143 4.74 -13.03 6.75
CA ALA A 143 5.59 -14.18 6.54
C ALA A 143 5.73 -14.96 7.86
N GLY A 144 5.74 -16.28 7.78
CA GLY A 144 5.95 -17.15 8.95
C GLY A 144 4.82 -17.08 9.97
N SER A 145 5.20 -16.96 11.26
CA SER A 145 4.29 -17.01 12.42
C SER A 145 4.18 -15.69 13.17
N LEU A 146 4.29 -14.55 12.49
CA LEU A 146 4.09 -13.25 13.13
C LEU A 146 2.69 -13.18 13.77
N PRO A 147 2.60 -12.82 15.06
CA PRO A 147 1.37 -12.87 15.83
C PRO A 147 0.50 -11.61 15.59
N VAL A 148 0.16 -11.32 14.34
CA VAL A 148 -0.76 -10.22 14.03
C VAL A 148 -2.21 -10.60 14.35
N THR A 149 -3.01 -9.61 14.70
CA THR A 149 -4.44 -9.80 15.03
C THR A 149 -5.27 -10.09 13.78
N ALA A 150 -4.92 -9.43 12.68
CA ALA A 150 -5.57 -9.58 11.38
C ALA A 150 -4.61 -9.14 10.28
N TRP A 151 -4.91 -9.51 9.04
CA TRP A 151 -4.21 -8.99 7.87
C TRP A 151 -5.15 -8.75 6.69
N VAL A 152 -4.77 -7.81 5.84
CA VAL A 152 -5.41 -7.53 4.55
C VAL A 152 -4.33 -7.62 3.47
N ASP A 153 -4.60 -8.33 2.38
CA ASP A 153 -3.62 -8.52 1.31
C ASP A 153 -4.31 -8.60 -0.06
N ASN A 154 -3.53 -8.65 -1.11
CA ASN A 154 -3.97 -9.02 -2.45
C ASN A 154 -3.59 -10.48 -2.76
N ASP A 155 -4.27 -11.09 -3.74
CA ASP A 155 -3.80 -12.34 -4.33
C ASP A 155 -2.69 -12.03 -5.35
N HIS A 156 -1.45 -11.91 -4.86
CA HIS A 156 -0.29 -11.54 -5.69
C HIS A 156 0.03 -12.62 -6.72
N GLU A 157 -0.16 -13.89 -6.40
CA GLU A 157 0.07 -14.97 -7.35
C GLU A 157 -0.91 -14.87 -8.52
N ALA A 158 -2.21 -14.78 -8.25
CA ALA A 158 -3.22 -14.61 -9.29
C ALA A 158 -3.02 -13.32 -10.11
N ALA A 159 -2.63 -12.23 -9.46
CA ALA A 159 -2.37 -10.95 -10.12
C ALA A 159 -1.20 -11.04 -11.11
N VAL A 160 -0.07 -11.63 -10.69
CA VAL A 160 1.11 -11.81 -11.55
C VAL A 160 0.79 -12.76 -12.70
N LEU A 161 0.17 -13.90 -12.43
CA LEU A 161 -0.23 -14.83 -13.48
C LEU A 161 -1.15 -14.17 -14.51
N GLY A 162 -2.13 -13.37 -14.07
CA GLY A 162 -3.02 -12.62 -14.96
C GLY A 162 -2.29 -11.62 -15.84
N ILE A 163 -1.24 -10.95 -15.34
CA ILE A 163 -0.39 -10.04 -16.12
C ILE A 163 0.41 -10.81 -17.16
N LEU A 164 1.06 -11.91 -16.74
CA LEU A 164 1.90 -12.69 -17.64
C LEU A 164 1.10 -13.33 -18.78
N ASP A 165 -0.09 -13.86 -18.46
CA ASP A 165 -1.01 -14.39 -19.45
C ASP A 165 -1.51 -13.28 -20.39
N HIS A 166 -1.86 -12.07 -19.87
CA HIS A 166 -2.21 -10.91 -20.69
C HIS A 166 -1.08 -10.51 -21.67
N LEU A 167 0.17 -10.50 -21.21
CA LEU A 167 1.33 -10.19 -22.07
C LEU A 167 1.56 -11.28 -23.12
N ALA A 168 1.42 -12.54 -22.74
CA ALA A 168 1.53 -13.67 -23.66
C ALA A 168 0.43 -13.64 -24.74
N ASP A 169 -0.83 -13.37 -24.37
CA ASP A 169 -1.96 -13.19 -25.27
C ASP A 169 -1.77 -12.00 -26.22
N ALA A 170 -1.08 -10.94 -25.77
CA ALA A 170 -0.66 -9.82 -26.61
C ALA A 170 0.50 -10.15 -27.54
N GLY A 171 0.99 -11.40 -27.54
CA GLY A 171 2.02 -11.93 -28.45
C GLY A 171 3.45 -11.74 -27.93
N ALA A 172 3.65 -11.56 -26.63
CA ALA A 172 4.99 -11.64 -26.03
C ALA A 172 5.55 -13.06 -26.16
N ARG A 173 6.84 -13.14 -26.46
CA ARG A 173 7.57 -14.43 -26.61
C ARG A 173 8.52 -14.65 -25.44
N ARG A 174 9.01 -13.58 -24.85
CA ARG A 174 9.95 -13.61 -23.75
C ARG A 174 9.59 -12.47 -22.78
N ILE A 175 9.00 -12.84 -21.67
CA ILE A 175 8.56 -11.88 -20.66
C ILE A 175 9.63 -11.75 -19.58
N GLY A 176 10.03 -10.53 -19.27
CA GLY A 176 10.97 -10.21 -18.21
C GLY A 176 10.28 -9.61 -17.00
N LEU A 177 10.97 -9.63 -15.85
CA LEU A 177 10.52 -9.05 -14.59
C LEU A 177 11.55 -8.05 -14.06
N LEU A 178 11.08 -6.85 -13.64
CA LEU A 178 11.81 -6.00 -12.71
C LEU A 178 11.27 -6.19 -11.32
N THR A 179 12.08 -6.65 -10.36
CA THR A 179 11.67 -6.97 -9.00
C THR A 179 12.56 -6.29 -7.96
N GLY A 180 12.19 -6.41 -6.67
CA GLY A 180 13.00 -5.90 -5.56
C GLY A 180 13.93 -6.94 -4.96
N THR A 181 14.86 -6.47 -4.14
CA THR A 181 15.72 -7.31 -3.29
C THR A 181 15.18 -7.46 -1.87
N THR A 182 14.02 -6.88 -1.57
CA THR A 182 13.34 -6.98 -0.27
C THR A 182 12.76 -8.38 -0.04
N THR A 183 12.63 -8.76 1.22
CA THR A 183 12.17 -10.09 1.64
C THR A 183 10.71 -10.09 2.09
N ASP A 184 9.97 -9.01 1.81
CA ASP A 184 8.54 -8.91 2.09
C ASP A 184 7.74 -9.92 1.26
N THR A 185 6.54 -10.21 1.73
CA THR A 185 5.65 -11.21 1.12
C THR A 185 5.25 -10.81 -0.31
N TYR A 186 5.01 -9.51 -0.57
CA TYR A 186 4.66 -9.01 -1.90
C TYR A 186 5.73 -9.34 -2.94
N THR A 187 6.99 -8.95 -2.65
CA THR A 187 8.14 -9.21 -3.54
C THR A 187 8.38 -10.71 -3.73
N HIS A 188 8.33 -11.47 -2.62
CA HIS A 188 8.59 -12.91 -2.64
C HIS A 188 7.52 -13.66 -3.44
N LEU A 189 6.22 -13.46 -3.18
CA LEU A 189 5.13 -14.15 -3.86
C LEU A 189 5.08 -13.78 -5.34
N SER A 190 5.26 -12.50 -5.66
CA SER A 190 5.25 -12.02 -7.05
C SER A 190 6.41 -12.60 -7.87
N THR A 191 7.62 -12.62 -7.31
CA THR A 191 8.78 -13.20 -7.99
C THR A 191 8.62 -14.71 -8.13
N THR A 192 8.12 -15.40 -7.10
CA THR A 192 7.87 -16.85 -7.14
C THR A 192 6.81 -17.20 -8.19
N ALA A 193 5.73 -16.43 -8.30
CA ALA A 193 4.70 -16.62 -9.31
C ALA A 193 5.27 -16.48 -10.73
N TYR A 194 6.13 -15.48 -10.96
CA TYR A 194 6.83 -15.32 -12.23
C TYR A 194 7.72 -16.53 -12.57
N LEU A 195 8.53 -17.00 -11.62
CA LEU A 195 9.42 -18.14 -11.83
C LEU A 195 8.65 -19.42 -12.16
N ARG A 196 7.55 -19.70 -11.44
CA ARG A 196 6.65 -20.82 -11.72
C ARG A 196 5.97 -20.69 -13.08
N TRP A 197 5.58 -19.49 -13.46
CA TRP A 197 5.03 -19.25 -14.79
C TRP A 197 6.06 -19.58 -15.89
N CYS A 198 7.31 -19.10 -15.73
CA CYS A 198 8.40 -19.42 -16.66
C CYS A 198 8.61 -20.92 -16.81
N GLU A 199 8.64 -21.67 -15.69
CA GLU A 199 8.75 -23.13 -15.70
C GLU A 199 7.58 -23.78 -16.47
N ARG A 200 6.35 -23.32 -16.21
CA ARG A 200 5.14 -23.84 -16.88
C ARG A 200 5.18 -23.66 -18.40
N VAL A 201 5.71 -22.55 -18.90
CA VAL A 201 5.75 -22.25 -20.35
C VAL A 201 7.07 -22.63 -21.01
N GLY A 202 8.05 -23.12 -20.25
CA GLY A 202 9.37 -23.51 -20.77
C GLY A 202 10.24 -22.32 -21.15
N GLN A 203 10.06 -21.16 -20.50
CA GLN A 203 10.89 -19.97 -20.70
C GLN A 203 11.98 -19.88 -19.62
N ASP A 204 13.25 -19.68 -20.04
CA ASP A 204 14.29 -19.33 -19.07
C ASP A 204 13.96 -17.98 -18.42
N PRO A 205 13.99 -17.87 -17.07
CA PRO A 205 13.69 -16.63 -16.37
C PRO A 205 14.65 -15.50 -16.77
N VAL A 206 14.09 -14.32 -17.02
CA VAL A 206 14.83 -13.07 -17.33
C VAL A 206 14.37 -12.00 -16.38
N TYR A 207 15.15 -11.69 -15.36
CA TYR A 207 14.78 -10.66 -14.40
C TYR A 207 16.00 -9.89 -13.88
N GLU A 208 15.74 -8.69 -13.39
CA GLU A 208 16.68 -7.89 -12.63
C GLU A 208 16.04 -7.53 -11.29
N ALA A 209 16.81 -7.71 -10.21
CA ALA A 209 16.39 -7.32 -8.87
C ALA A 209 17.21 -6.11 -8.41
N TYR A 210 16.57 -5.17 -7.72
CA TYR A 210 17.19 -3.95 -7.27
C TYR A 210 16.61 -3.49 -5.90
N PRO A 211 17.37 -2.70 -5.10
CA PRO A 211 16.86 -2.14 -3.86
C PRO A 211 15.79 -1.08 -4.15
N ALA A 212 14.52 -1.40 -3.87
CA ALA A 212 13.36 -0.57 -4.25
C ALA A 212 13.35 0.82 -3.57
N HIS A 213 14.08 0.99 -2.46
CA HIS A 213 14.24 2.27 -1.76
C HIS A 213 15.25 3.22 -2.42
N ASP A 214 16.12 2.72 -3.31
CA ASP A 214 17.07 3.55 -4.07
C ASP A 214 16.36 4.11 -5.32
N PRO A 215 16.14 5.44 -5.40
CA PRO A 215 15.38 6.05 -6.49
C PRO A 215 16.04 5.91 -7.86
N CYS A 216 17.34 5.59 -7.92
CA CYS A 216 18.08 5.42 -9.18
C CYS A 216 18.22 3.96 -9.61
N ALA A 217 18.06 3.03 -8.69
CA ALA A 217 18.37 1.62 -8.95
C ALA A 217 17.40 0.97 -9.95
N GLY A 218 16.12 1.39 -9.96
CA GLY A 218 15.13 0.92 -10.93
C GLY A 218 15.50 1.25 -12.37
N ALA A 219 15.95 2.47 -12.63
CA ALA A 219 16.40 2.89 -13.95
C ALA A 219 17.65 2.11 -14.43
N VAL A 220 18.60 1.85 -13.52
CA VAL A 220 19.80 1.04 -13.81
C VAL A 220 19.41 -0.41 -14.10
N ALA A 221 18.49 -0.98 -13.34
CA ALA A 221 18.00 -2.34 -13.56
C ALA A 221 17.23 -2.46 -14.89
N ALA A 222 16.41 -1.46 -15.25
CA ALA A 222 15.74 -1.40 -16.54
C ALA A 222 16.74 -1.37 -17.70
N ASP A 223 17.82 -0.58 -17.59
CA ASP A 223 18.90 -0.55 -18.59
C ASP A 223 19.61 -1.90 -18.71
N ARG A 224 19.96 -2.55 -17.59
CA ARG A 224 20.60 -3.88 -17.61
C ARG A 224 19.71 -4.91 -18.29
N LEU A 225 18.41 -4.91 -17.97
CA LEU A 225 17.45 -5.85 -18.53
C LEU A 225 17.33 -5.70 -20.06
N LEU A 226 17.24 -4.45 -20.55
CA LEU A 226 17.06 -4.17 -21.98
C LEU A 226 18.37 -4.16 -22.80
N ALA A 227 19.54 -4.05 -22.15
CA ALA A 227 20.85 -4.15 -22.80
C ALA A 227 21.24 -5.59 -23.16
N ARG A 228 20.57 -6.59 -22.62
CA ARG A 228 20.90 -8.02 -22.84
C ARG A 228 20.75 -8.40 -24.31
N PRO A 229 21.65 -9.25 -24.85
CA PRO A 229 21.47 -9.80 -26.20
C PRO A 229 20.19 -10.60 -26.35
N ASP A 230 19.79 -11.28 -25.28
CA ASP A 230 18.57 -12.09 -25.14
C ASP A 230 17.45 -11.34 -24.41
N ARG A 231 17.38 -10.01 -24.59
CA ARG A 231 16.42 -9.15 -23.91
C ARG A 231 14.96 -9.62 -24.10
N PRO A 232 14.09 -9.36 -23.10
CA PRO A 232 12.68 -9.65 -23.21
C PRO A 232 11.98 -8.72 -24.24
N ASP A 233 10.89 -9.20 -24.83
CA ASP A 233 9.98 -8.39 -25.69
C ASP A 233 8.72 -7.95 -24.95
N ALA A 234 8.61 -8.28 -23.65
CA ALA A 234 7.64 -7.75 -22.71
C ALA A 234 8.26 -7.68 -21.32
N VAL A 235 7.90 -6.68 -20.50
CA VAL A 235 8.38 -6.55 -19.13
C VAL A 235 7.24 -6.18 -18.19
N TYR A 236 7.17 -6.87 -17.05
CA TYR A 236 6.42 -6.46 -15.89
C TYR A 236 7.34 -5.85 -14.85
N GLY A 237 7.05 -4.61 -14.46
CA GLY A 237 7.74 -3.91 -13.37
C GLY A 237 6.93 -4.00 -12.09
N LEU A 238 7.54 -4.52 -11.02
CA LEU A 238 6.86 -4.80 -9.77
C LEU A 238 6.56 -3.55 -8.95
N PHE A 239 7.31 -2.47 -9.16
CA PHE A 239 7.18 -1.24 -8.37
C PHE A 239 6.95 -0.01 -9.25
N ASP A 240 6.32 1.02 -8.66
CA ASP A 240 6.39 2.37 -9.14
C ASP A 240 7.78 2.96 -8.75
N PRO A 241 8.65 3.48 -9.63
CA PRO A 241 8.41 4.03 -10.95
C PRO A 241 8.82 3.15 -12.16
N ASN A 242 8.85 1.82 -12.06
CA ASN A 242 9.36 0.94 -13.12
C ASN A 242 8.77 1.21 -14.51
N GLY A 243 7.52 1.64 -14.60
CA GLY A 243 6.90 1.95 -15.88
C GLY A 243 7.61 3.09 -16.62
N THR A 244 7.97 4.17 -15.92
CA THR A 244 8.71 5.29 -16.51
C THR A 244 10.16 4.94 -16.79
N ASP A 245 10.81 4.17 -15.89
CA ASP A 245 12.19 3.70 -16.07
C ASP A 245 12.33 2.82 -17.32
N LEU A 246 11.43 1.84 -17.46
CA LEU A 246 11.38 0.96 -18.62
C LEU A 246 11.09 1.71 -19.92
N LEU A 247 10.14 2.67 -19.88
CA LEU A 247 9.83 3.49 -21.06
C LEU A 247 11.03 4.35 -21.47
N ALA A 248 11.75 4.93 -20.50
CA ALA A 248 12.95 5.71 -20.74
C ALA A 248 14.09 4.83 -21.29
N ALA A 249 14.30 3.65 -20.72
CA ALA A 249 15.27 2.67 -21.20
C ALA A 249 14.92 2.20 -22.63
N ALA A 250 13.64 1.87 -22.90
CA ALA A 250 13.20 1.49 -24.24
C ALA A 250 13.56 2.55 -25.29
N ARG A 251 13.34 3.83 -24.99
CA ARG A 251 13.73 4.95 -25.88
C ARG A 251 15.23 5.02 -26.12
N ARG A 252 16.05 4.82 -25.08
CA ARG A 252 17.53 4.80 -25.22
C ARG A 252 18.02 3.67 -26.13
N TYR A 253 17.35 2.51 -26.09
CA TYR A 253 17.68 1.35 -26.96
C TYR A 253 16.93 1.35 -28.30
N GLY A 254 16.18 2.42 -28.62
CA GLY A 254 15.45 2.54 -29.89
C GLY A 254 14.27 1.57 -30.02
N LEU A 255 13.75 1.06 -28.90
CA LEU A 255 12.61 0.15 -28.86
C LEU A 255 11.30 0.93 -28.84
N ARG A 256 10.39 0.56 -29.72
CA ARG A 256 9.03 1.14 -29.76
C ARG A 256 8.11 0.37 -28.82
N VAL A 257 7.40 1.10 -27.97
CA VAL A 257 6.35 0.55 -27.13
C VAL A 257 4.99 0.90 -27.78
N PRO A 258 4.12 -0.06 -28.07
CA PRO A 258 4.14 -1.49 -27.71
C PRO A 258 4.75 -2.42 -28.78
N ASP A 259 5.19 -1.91 -29.96
CA ASP A 259 5.52 -2.73 -31.12
C ASP A 259 6.69 -3.68 -30.87
N ASP A 260 7.80 -3.16 -30.30
CA ASP A 260 9.04 -3.91 -30.04
C ASP A 260 9.13 -4.39 -28.59
N LEU A 261 8.43 -3.70 -27.66
CA LEU A 261 8.43 -4.01 -26.23
C LEU A 261 7.05 -3.74 -25.61
N LEU A 262 6.42 -4.74 -25.00
CA LEU A 262 5.22 -4.57 -24.19
C LEU A 262 5.60 -4.20 -22.75
N LEU A 263 4.86 -3.27 -22.12
CA LEU A 263 5.11 -2.83 -20.76
C LEU A 263 3.85 -2.91 -19.89
N VAL A 264 4.03 -3.46 -18.69
CA VAL A 264 3.09 -3.38 -17.57
C VAL A 264 3.87 -3.01 -16.32
N CYS A 265 3.31 -2.20 -15.42
CA CYS A 265 3.89 -1.98 -14.11
C CYS A 265 2.81 -1.97 -13.01
N CYS A 266 3.21 -2.27 -11.77
CA CYS A 266 2.36 -2.04 -10.62
C CYS A 266 2.45 -0.56 -10.23
N SER A 267 1.33 0.16 -10.25
CA SER A 267 1.29 1.56 -9.83
C SER A 267 -0.14 2.07 -9.65
N GLU A 268 -0.28 2.97 -8.70
CA GLU A 268 -1.48 3.79 -8.46
C GLU A 268 -1.34 5.21 -9.04
N SER A 269 -0.21 5.54 -9.66
CA SER A 269 0.06 6.87 -10.18
C SER A 269 -0.77 7.17 -11.44
N THR A 270 -1.40 8.33 -11.46
CA THR A 270 -2.13 8.85 -12.63
C THR A 270 -1.20 9.27 -13.77
N VAL A 271 0.10 9.40 -13.53
CA VAL A 271 1.11 9.74 -14.54
C VAL A 271 1.09 8.77 -15.71
N TYR A 272 0.87 7.48 -15.44
CA TYR A 272 0.89 6.43 -16.46
C TYR A 272 -0.22 6.48 -17.51
N ALA A 273 -1.32 7.16 -17.19
CA ALA A 273 -2.37 7.43 -18.17
C ALA A 273 -1.96 8.53 -19.19
N ASN A 274 -0.95 9.34 -18.84
CA ASN A 274 -0.48 10.49 -19.61
C ASN A 274 0.92 10.31 -20.20
N THR A 275 1.54 9.12 -20.05
CA THR A 275 2.79 8.80 -20.75
C THR A 275 2.54 8.58 -22.25
N GLU A 276 3.59 8.64 -23.08
CA GLU A 276 3.54 8.35 -24.50
C GLU A 276 4.42 7.14 -24.84
N PRO A 277 3.81 5.97 -25.10
CA PRO A 277 2.40 5.64 -24.99
C PRO A 277 1.91 5.53 -23.52
N PRO A 278 0.58 5.58 -23.27
CA PRO A 278 0.01 5.29 -21.95
C PRO A 278 0.33 3.87 -21.47
N ILE A 279 0.82 3.76 -20.22
CA ILE A 279 1.30 2.48 -19.66
C ILE A 279 0.19 1.75 -18.92
N THR A 280 0.05 0.46 -19.22
CA THR A 280 -0.81 -0.49 -18.50
C THR A 280 -0.33 -0.66 -17.07
N THR A 281 -1.25 -0.55 -16.10
CA THR A 281 -0.90 -0.65 -14.67
C THR A 281 -1.74 -1.69 -13.95
N LEU A 282 -1.12 -2.41 -13.02
CA LEU A 282 -1.81 -3.16 -11.98
C LEU A 282 -2.11 -2.23 -10.81
N SER A 283 -3.36 -2.15 -10.39
CA SER A 283 -3.77 -1.49 -9.15
C SER A 283 -3.97 -2.52 -8.04
N LEU A 284 -3.30 -2.31 -6.91
CA LEU A 284 -3.44 -3.09 -5.68
C LEU A 284 -4.60 -2.59 -4.79
N LYS A 285 -5.29 -1.54 -5.20
CA LYS A 285 -6.44 -0.95 -4.49
C LYS A 285 -6.12 -0.43 -3.08
N PRO A 286 -5.05 0.36 -2.88
CA PRO A 286 -4.60 0.81 -1.56
C PRO A 286 -5.67 1.55 -0.74
N ARG A 287 -6.61 2.22 -1.40
CA ARG A 287 -7.74 2.85 -0.69
C ARG A 287 -8.64 1.83 0.01
N ARG A 288 -8.89 0.69 -0.63
CA ARG A 288 -9.70 -0.39 -0.04
C ARG A 288 -8.94 -1.06 1.08
N ILE A 289 -7.66 -1.32 0.87
CA ILE A 289 -6.76 -1.89 1.88
C ILE A 289 -6.68 -0.97 3.09
N GLY A 290 -6.33 0.32 2.92
CA GLY A 290 -6.20 1.28 4.01
C GLY A 290 -7.48 1.46 4.83
N THR A 291 -8.65 1.38 4.18
CA THR A 291 -9.93 1.37 4.90
C THR A 291 -10.10 0.08 5.71
N ALA A 292 -9.83 -1.08 5.11
CA ALA A 292 -10.06 -2.38 5.73
C ALA A 292 -9.13 -2.63 6.92
N VAL A 293 -7.82 -2.35 6.81
CA VAL A 293 -6.86 -2.54 7.91
C VAL A 293 -7.21 -1.68 9.13
N VAL A 294 -7.67 -0.44 8.90
CA VAL A 294 -8.08 0.44 10.01
C VAL A 294 -9.38 -0.02 10.64
N GLN A 295 -10.34 -0.51 9.86
CA GLN A 295 -11.58 -1.07 10.40
C GLN A 295 -11.29 -2.28 11.28
N LEU A 296 -10.50 -3.23 10.80
CA LEU A 296 -10.10 -4.41 11.56
C LEU A 296 -9.32 -4.05 12.82
N LEU A 297 -8.41 -3.07 12.73
CA LEU A 297 -7.65 -2.61 13.88
C LEU A 297 -8.55 -2.00 14.95
N ILE A 298 -9.47 -1.13 14.56
CA ILE A 298 -10.37 -0.47 15.51
C ILE A 298 -11.34 -1.49 16.12
N ASP A 299 -11.84 -2.45 15.34
CA ASP A 299 -12.68 -3.52 15.86
C ASP A 299 -11.94 -4.35 16.93
N ALA A 300 -10.66 -4.67 16.69
CA ALA A 300 -9.81 -5.32 17.69
C ALA A 300 -9.60 -4.45 18.94
N ILE A 301 -9.34 -3.14 18.79
CA ILE A 301 -9.19 -2.19 19.91
C ILE A 301 -10.50 -2.09 20.72
N GLU A 302 -11.64 -2.16 20.07
CA GLU A 302 -12.97 -2.05 20.71
C GLU A 302 -13.46 -3.38 21.29
N GLY A 303 -12.71 -4.47 21.10
CA GLY A 303 -13.02 -5.78 21.65
C GLY A 303 -14.12 -6.51 20.88
N VAL A 304 -14.24 -6.27 19.59
CA VAL A 304 -15.05 -7.11 18.71
C VAL A 304 -14.33 -8.43 18.57
N GLU A 305 -14.84 -9.45 19.24
CA GLU A 305 -14.21 -10.77 19.29
C GLU A 305 -14.26 -11.47 17.93
N SER A 306 -13.15 -12.04 17.52
CA SER A 306 -13.03 -13.03 16.46
C SER A 306 -12.25 -14.22 17.00
N ASP A 307 -12.78 -15.41 16.88
CA ASP A 307 -12.16 -16.66 17.36
C ASP A 307 -10.88 -17.04 16.56
N GLN A 308 -10.64 -16.38 15.42
CA GLN A 308 -9.48 -16.60 14.56
C GLN A 308 -8.98 -15.27 13.99
N PRO A 309 -7.70 -15.19 13.60
CA PRO A 309 -7.20 -14.04 12.85
C PRO A 309 -8.08 -13.76 11.63
N VAL A 310 -8.49 -12.49 11.48
CA VAL A 310 -9.31 -12.11 10.33
C VAL A 310 -8.42 -11.93 9.12
N GLU A 311 -8.68 -12.71 8.09
CA GLU A 311 -7.96 -12.68 6.82
C GLU A 311 -8.84 -12.05 5.75
N GLN A 312 -8.34 -11.01 5.08
CA GLN A 312 -9.10 -10.36 4.01
C GLN A 312 -8.25 -10.20 2.76
N VAL A 313 -8.74 -10.72 1.64
CA VAL A 313 -8.12 -10.55 0.32
C VAL A 313 -8.89 -9.53 -0.50
N ILE A 314 -8.19 -8.49 -0.98
CA ILE A 314 -8.73 -7.44 -1.84
C ILE A 314 -8.36 -7.74 -3.29
N PRO A 315 -9.32 -7.87 -4.22
CA PRO A 315 -9.02 -8.08 -5.62
C PRO A 315 -8.24 -6.92 -6.24
N THR A 316 -7.20 -7.25 -7.00
CA THR A 316 -6.45 -6.31 -7.84
C THR A 316 -7.21 -5.94 -9.11
N GLU A 317 -6.74 -4.95 -9.86
CA GLU A 317 -7.30 -4.58 -11.16
C GLU A 317 -6.20 -4.25 -12.15
N LEU A 318 -6.19 -4.95 -13.29
CA LEU A 318 -5.33 -4.61 -14.42
C LEU A 318 -6.01 -3.53 -15.27
N ILE A 319 -5.43 -2.33 -15.28
CA ILE A 319 -5.91 -1.19 -16.08
C ILE A 319 -5.15 -1.19 -17.40
N VAL A 320 -5.72 -1.87 -18.38
CA VAL A 320 -5.08 -2.05 -19.69
C VAL A 320 -5.04 -0.74 -20.48
N ARG A 321 -3.85 -0.40 -21.01
CA ARG A 321 -3.59 0.74 -21.87
C ARG A 321 -2.73 0.35 -23.07
N THR A 322 -2.30 1.34 -23.86
CA THR A 322 -1.60 1.12 -25.12
C THR A 322 -0.29 0.33 -24.96
N SER A 323 0.46 0.49 -23.87
CA SER A 323 1.79 -0.11 -23.71
C SER A 323 1.81 -1.64 -23.72
N SER A 324 0.69 -2.29 -23.48
CA SER A 324 0.58 -3.76 -23.49
C SER A 324 -0.36 -4.30 -24.59
N GLN A 325 -0.66 -3.48 -25.59
CA GLN A 325 -1.55 -3.84 -26.68
C GLN A 325 -0.82 -3.72 -28.03
N ARG A 326 -0.24 -4.81 -28.56
CA ARG A 326 0.29 -4.83 -29.91
C ARG A 326 -0.83 -4.58 -30.92
N ARG A 327 -0.61 -3.69 -31.87
CA ARG A 327 -1.52 -3.54 -33.01
C ARG A 327 -1.41 -4.79 -33.89
N PRO A 328 -2.54 -5.37 -34.33
CA PRO A 328 -2.46 -6.42 -35.36
C PRO A 328 -1.71 -5.88 -36.57
N PRO A 329 -0.91 -6.72 -37.26
CA PRO A 329 -0.21 -6.30 -38.45
C PRO A 329 -1.21 -5.68 -39.41
N ARG A 330 -0.92 -4.46 -39.89
CA ARG A 330 -1.73 -3.83 -40.93
C ARG A 330 -1.76 -4.79 -42.12
N THR A 331 -2.90 -5.40 -42.37
CA THR A 331 -3.13 -6.10 -43.62
C THR A 331 -2.99 -5.08 -44.73
N THR A 332 -1.86 -5.08 -45.46
CA THR A 332 -1.69 -4.30 -46.66
C THR A 332 -2.68 -4.87 -47.66
N VAL A 333 -3.84 -4.22 -47.77
CA VAL A 333 -4.75 -4.45 -48.90
C VAL A 333 -3.98 -3.95 -50.12
N SER A 334 -3.49 -4.89 -50.94
CA SER A 334 -2.93 -4.55 -52.23
C SER A 334 -3.98 -3.75 -53.03
N PRO A 335 -3.61 -2.62 -53.64
CA PRO A 335 -4.55 -1.89 -54.45
C PRO A 335 -5.10 -2.77 -55.58
N PRO A 336 -6.38 -2.67 -55.93
CA PRO A 336 -6.94 -3.45 -57.02
C PRO A 336 -6.14 -3.17 -58.32
N ARG A 337 -5.72 -4.25 -59.00
CA ARG A 337 -5.11 -4.15 -60.33
C ARG A 337 -6.06 -3.36 -61.25
N ALA A 338 -5.48 -2.34 -61.87
CA ALA A 338 -6.20 -1.60 -62.93
C ALA A 338 -6.63 -2.60 -64.01
N PRO A 339 -7.83 -2.47 -64.61
CA PRO A 339 -8.25 -3.29 -65.73
C PRO A 339 -7.27 -3.08 -66.88
N GLU A 340 -6.74 -4.18 -67.46
CA GLU A 340 -6.02 -4.18 -68.71
C GLU A 340 -6.97 -3.76 -69.81
N GLU A 341 -6.79 -2.56 -70.40
CA GLU A 341 -7.47 -2.17 -71.63
C GLU A 341 -6.96 -3.02 -72.77
N GLY A 342 -7.88 -3.86 -73.37
CA GLY A 342 -7.72 -4.60 -74.59
C GLY A 342 -8.30 -3.86 -75.79
#